data_c8705460b5f80c1a8eac978726e61b7d
#
_entry.id   c8705460b5f80c1a8eac978726e61b7d
#
_cell.length_a   1.000
_cell.length_b   1.000
_cell.length_c   1.000
_cell.angle_alpha   90.00
_cell.angle_beta   90.00
_cell.angle_gamma   90.00
#
_symmetry.space_group_name_H-M   'P 1'
#
loop_
_entity.id
_entity.type
_entity.pdbx_description
1 polymer ?
#
loop_
_entity_poly.entity_id
_entity_poly.type
_entity_poly.pdbx_seq_one_letter_code
_entity_poly.pdbx_strand_id
1 'polypeptide(L)'
;MKKLALAAALAALSTSVVAGPIEKACLKSPRPGVTRGLCGCIQQAADRTLTSTDQRQAARFFRDPDTAQLVRRSDRQSDEEFWRRYKNFGATAAAYCG
;
A
#
# COMPACT_ATOMS: atom_id res chain seq x y z
N MET A 1 49.64 1.24 16.38
CA MET A 1 49.14 1.42 16.10
C MET A 1 48.16 1.16 15.69
N LYS A 2 47.63 1.15 15.64
CA LYS A 2 46.83 0.85 15.31
C LYS A 2 45.81 1.31 15.06
N LYS A 3 45.28 1.50 14.61
CA LYS A 3 44.42 1.89 14.37
C LYS A 3 43.48 1.50 13.92
N LEU A 4 42.75 1.48 13.90
CA LEU A 4 41.94 1.07 13.59
C LEU A 4 40.96 1.20 13.10
N ALA A 5 40.38 1.31 12.79
CA ALA A 5 39.68 1.09 12.14
C ALA A 5 38.40 1.04 12.34
N LEU A 6 37.90 1.34 12.33
CA LEU A 6 36.72 1.27 12.55
C LEU A 6 35.81 1.60 11.71
N ALA A 7 35.77 1.82 10.92
CA ALA A 7 34.97 2.31 10.15
C ALA A 7 33.88 1.60 9.75
N ALA A 8 33.94 0.66 9.57
CA ALA A 8 33.08 0.01 8.99
C ALA A 8 31.73 0.08 9.27
N ALA A 9 31.44 0.35 10.16
CA ALA A 9 30.25 0.12 10.53
C ALA A 9 29.19 0.70 9.91
N LEU A 10 29.36 1.49 9.12
CA LEU A 10 28.31 2.18 8.79
C LEU A 10 27.51 1.65 7.87
N ALA A 11 27.81 0.82 7.27
CA ALA A 11 27.13 0.51 6.25
C ALA A 11 25.86 0.00 6.39
N ALA A 12 25.56 -0.44 7.19
CA ALA A 12 24.57 -1.15 7.16
C ALA A 12 23.28 -0.74 7.10
N LEU A 13 23.06 0.26 7.03
CA LEU A 13 21.78 0.57 7.23
C LEU A 13 20.98 0.77 6.08
N SER A 14 21.22 0.21 5.04
CA SER A 14 20.36 0.37 3.96
C SER A 14 19.11 -0.41 4.28
N THR A 15 18.16 0.21 4.71
CA THR A 15 16.90 -0.39 4.87
C THR A 15 16.32 -0.48 3.51
N SER A 16 16.21 -1.62 3.02
CA SER A 16 15.51 -1.78 1.79
C SER A 16 14.04 -1.64 2.12
N VAL A 17 13.45 -0.66 1.56
CA VAL A 17 12.04 -0.47 1.70
C VAL A 17 11.40 -1.45 0.76
N VAL A 18 10.83 -2.47 1.31
CA VAL A 18 10.11 -3.45 0.50
C VAL A 18 8.76 -2.84 0.17
N ALA A 19 8.43 -2.79 -1.08
CA ALA A 19 7.14 -2.30 -1.51
C ALA A 19 6.05 -3.19 -0.95
N GLY A 20 5.03 -2.60 -0.38
CA GLY A 20 3.89 -3.34 0.14
C GLY A 20 2.95 -3.79 -0.98
N PRO A 21 1.91 -4.53 -0.60
CA PRO A 21 1.01 -5.09 -1.61
C PRO A 21 0.24 -4.05 -2.41
N ILE A 22 -0.09 -2.92 -1.79
CA ILE A 22 -0.81 -1.86 -2.50
C ILE A 22 0.12 -1.19 -3.50
N GLU A 23 1.34 -0.89 -3.10
CA GLU A 23 2.30 -0.26 -4.00
C GLU A 23 2.59 -1.16 -5.20
N LYS A 24 2.79 -2.44 -4.97
CA LYS A 24 3.06 -3.38 -6.05
C LYS A 24 1.89 -3.45 -7.02
N ALA A 25 0.68 -3.53 -6.51
CA ALA A 25 -0.51 -3.60 -7.36
C ALA A 25 -0.69 -2.30 -8.14
N CYS A 26 -0.43 -1.18 -7.49
CA CYS A 26 -0.52 0.13 -8.12
C CYS A 26 0.46 0.25 -9.29
N LEU A 27 1.71 -0.17 -9.07
CA LEU A 27 2.73 -0.07 -10.12
C LEU A 27 2.43 -0.96 -11.32
N LYS A 28 1.68 -2.03 -11.13
CA LYS A 28 1.31 -2.91 -12.23
C LYS A 28 0.01 -2.50 -12.89
N SER A 29 -0.65 -1.49 -12.37
CA SER A 29 -1.90 -1.04 -12.93
C SER A 29 -1.67 -0.39 -14.29
N PRO A 30 -2.52 -0.65 -15.28
CA PRO A 30 -2.36 -0.03 -16.59
C PRO A 30 -2.87 1.40 -16.65
N ARG A 31 -3.31 1.97 -15.53
CA ARG A 31 -3.88 3.30 -15.56
C ARG A 31 -2.82 4.36 -15.87
N PRO A 32 -3.17 5.38 -16.64
CA PRO A 32 -2.25 6.47 -16.90
C PRO A 32 -1.98 7.25 -15.61
N GLY A 33 -0.83 7.87 -15.54
CA GLY A 33 -0.49 8.68 -14.36
C GLY A 33 0.12 7.90 -13.21
N VAL A 34 0.33 6.60 -13.37
CA VAL A 34 0.94 5.81 -12.31
C VAL A 34 2.43 6.10 -12.25
N THR A 35 2.92 6.48 -11.08
CA THR A 35 4.33 6.71 -10.83
C THR A 35 4.72 6.03 -9.53
N ARG A 36 6.03 5.87 -9.32
CA ARG A 36 6.50 5.34 -8.06
C ARG A 36 6.12 6.21 -6.89
N GLY A 37 6.21 7.51 -7.06
CA GLY A 37 5.87 8.43 -5.98
C GLY A 37 4.41 8.33 -5.59
N LEU A 38 3.53 8.26 -6.57
CA LEU A 38 2.11 8.12 -6.30
C LEU A 38 1.81 6.77 -5.63
N CYS A 39 2.35 5.69 -6.16
CA CYS A 39 2.08 4.37 -5.60
C CYS A 39 2.64 4.22 -4.19
N GLY A 40 3.79 4.82 -3.91
CA GLY A 40 4.35 4.82 -2.56
C GLY A 40 3.49 5.62 -1.59
N CYS A 41 2.96 6.75 -2.04
CA CYS A 41 2.06 7.56 -1.20
C CYS A 41 0.79 6.78 -0.89
N ILE A 42 0.22 6.11 -1.88
CA ILE A 42 -0.99 5.32 -1.68
C ILE A 42 -0.72 4.16 -0.72
N GLN A 43 0.46 3.55 -0.80
CA GLN A 43 0.84 2.51 0.14
C GLN A 43 0.91 3.05 1.57
N GLN A 44 1.44 4.25 1.77
CA GLN A 44 1.48 4.86 3.08
C GLN A 44 0.07 5.10 3.63
N ALA A 45 -0.84 5.52 2.79
CA ALA A 45 -2.23 5.67 3.19
C ALA A 45 -2.83 4.33 3.62
N ALA A 46 -2.50 3.27 2.90
CA ALA A 46 -2.96 1.93 3.24
C ALA A 46 -2.39 1.47 4.59
N ASP A 47 -1.13 1.78 4.85
CA ASP A 47 -0.50 1.37 6.11
C ASP A 47 -1.17 2.02 7.31
N ARG A 48 -1.77 3.18 7.13
CA ARG A 48 -2.45 3.86 8.21
C ARG A 48 -3.90 3.44 8.40
N THR A 49 -4.50 2.83 7.40
CA THR A 49 -5.94 2.61 7.41
C THR A 49 -6.37 1.15 7.25
N LEU A 50 -5.50 0.31 6.76
CA LEU A 50 -5.83 -1.06 6.42
C LEU A 50 -4.89 -2.05 7.11
N THR A 51 -5.43 -3.17 7.53
CA THR A 51 -4.60 -4.25 8.04
C THR A 51 -3.87 -4.93 6.88
N SER A 52 -2.91 -5.79 7.18
CA SER A 52 -2.22 -6.55 6.14
C SER A 52 -3.18 -7.37 5.30
N THR A 53 -4.14 -7.99 5.94
CA THR A 53 -5.15 -8.79 5.22
C THR A 53 -6.00 -7.91 4.32
N ASP A 54 -6.42 -6.75 4.84
CA ASP A 54 -7.18 -5.80 4.05
C ASP A 54 -6.40 -5.34 2.83
N GLN A 55 -5.11 -5.09 3.00
CA GLN A 55 -4.28 -4.62 1.90
C GLN A 55 -4.17 -5.66 0.79
N ARG A 56 -4.06 -6.93 1.17
CA ARG A 56 -4.02 -7.98 0.15
C ARG A 56 -5.34 -8.07 -0.62
N GLN A 57 -6.44 -7.88 0.08
CA GLN A 57 -7.75 -7.88 -0.57
C GLN A 57 -7.89 -6.65 -1.48
N ALA A 58 -7.52 -5.49 -0.99
CA ALA A 58 -7.59 -4.26 -1.79
C ALA A 58 -6.68 -4.31 -3.00
N ALA A 59 -5.53 -4.96 -2.88
CA ALA A 59 -4.61 -5.11 -4.02
C ALA A 59 -5.27 -5.82 -5.19
N ARG A 60 -6.19 -6.74 -4.94
CA ARG A 60 -6.88 -7.42 -6.02
C ARG A 60 -7.77 -6.47 -6.81
N PHE A 61 -8.27 -5.42 -6.18
CA PHE A 61 -9.14 -4.45 -6.86
C PHE A 61 -8.40 -3.68 -7.95
N PHE A 62 -7.07 -3.55 -7.81
CA PHE A 62 -6.30 -2.91 -8.86
C PHE A 62 -6.23 -3.79 -10.12
N ARG A 63 -6.21 -5.10 -9.93
CA ARG A 63 -6.13 -6.01 -11.07
C ARG A 63 -7.49 -6.33 -11.64
N ASP A 64 -8.50 -6.36 -10.78
CA ASP A 64 -9.85 -6.74 -11.18
C ASP A 64 -10.83 -5.83 -10.44
N PRO A 65 -11.14 -4.69 -11.00
CA PRO A 65 -12.04 -3.73 -10.34
C PRO A 65 -13.44 -4.29 -10.07
N ASP A 66 -13.86 -5.32 -10.78
CA ASP A 66 -15.18 -5.89 -10.55
C ASP A 66 -15.26 -6.54 -9.18
N THR A 67 -14.14 -7.02 -8.64
CA THR A 67 -14.15 -7.62 -7.30
C THR A 67 -14.49 -6.58 -6.23
N ALA A 68 -14.12 -5.33 -6.45
CA ALA A 68 -14.49 -4.27 -5.51
C ALA A 68 -16.01 -4.08 -5.49
N GLN A 69 -16.66 -4.18 -6.64
CA GLN A 69 -18.10 -4.01 -6.72
C GLN A 69 -18.83 -5.15 -6.01
N LEU A 70 -18.29 -6.37 -6.08
CA LEU A 70 -18.89 -7.48 -5.37
C LEU A 70 -18.84 -7.27 -3.86
N VAL A 71 -17.72 -6.81 -3.34
CA VAL A 71 -17.58 -6.53 -1.92
C VAL A 71 -18.50 -5.37 -1.51
N ARG A 72 -18.55 -4.34 -2.33
CA ARG A 72 -19.38 -3.18 -2.04
C ARG A 72 -20.85 -3.52 -1.88
N ARG A 73 -21.34 -4.47 -2.66
CA ARG A 73 -22.74 -4.85 -2.64
C ARG A 73 -23.04 -5.99 -1.69
N SER A 74 -22.02 -6.53 -1.01
CA SER A 74 -22.21 -7.68 -0.14
C SER A 74 -22.94 -7.29 1.14
N ASP A 75 -23.79 -8.19 1.62
CA ASP A 75 -24.48 -8.01 2.89
C ASP A 75 -23.73 -8.65 4.04
N ARG A 76 -22.61 -9.28 3.79
CA ARG A 76 -21.85 -9.92 4.85
C ARG A 76 -21.23 -8.87 5.73
N GLN A 77 -21.34 -9.07 7.05
CA GLN A 77 -20.84 -8.10 8.00
C GLN A 77 -19.34 -7.84 7.82
N SER A 78 -18.57 -8.89 7.58
CA SER A 78 -17.12 -8.73 7.40
C SER A 78 -16.80 -7.88 6.17
N ASP A 79 -17.59 -8.02 5.12
CA ASP A 79 -17.38 -7.21 3.91
C ASP A 79 -17.79 -5.75 4.15
N GLU A 80 -18.85 -5.53 4.91
CA GLU A 80 -19.27 -4.17 5.24
C GLU A 80 -18.23 -3.46 6.09
N GLU A 81 -17.64 -4.16 7.04
CA GLU A 81 -16.59 -3.61 7.88
C GLU A 81 -15.33 -3.32 7.07
N PHE A 82 -14.94 -4.26 6.21
CA PHE A 82 -13.81 -4.03 5.31
C PHE A 82 -14.07 -2.82 4.43
N TRP A 83 -15.27 -2.73 3.85
CA TRP A 83 -15.59 -1.64 2.93
C TRP A 83 -15.51 -0.28 3.62
N ARG A 84 -15.88 -0.21 4.88
CA ARG A 84 -15.77 1.03 5.63
C ARG A 84 -14.32 1.45 5.77
N ARG A 85 -13.43 0.50 6.08
CA ARG A 85 -12.00 0.79 6.15
C ARG A 85 -11.43 1.14 4.78
N TYR A 86 -11.91 0.47 3.76
CA TYR A 86 -11.46 0.73 2.40
C TYR A 86 -11.86 2.15 1.94
N LYS A 87 -13.06 2.60 2.27
CA LYS A 87 -13.45 3.98 1.96
C LYS A 87 -12.58 4.98 2.70
N ASN A 88 -12.24 4.70 3.95
CA ASN A 88 -11.34 5.57 4.71
C ASN A 88 -9.95 5.59 4.06
N PHE A 89 -9.47 4.46 3.61
CA PHE A 89 -8.22 4.40 2.87
C PHE A 89 -8.29 5.29 1.62
N GLY A 90 -9.35 5.17 0.85
CA GLY A 90 -9.50 5.99 -0.36
C GLY A 90 -9.53 7.47 -0.07
N ALA A 91 -10.23 7.89 0.98
CA ALA A 91 -10.29 9.29 1.37
C ALA A 91 -8.92 9.78 1.83
N THR A 92 -8.19 8.96 2.58
CA THR A 92 -6.85 9.32 3.04
C THR A 92 -5.88 9.46 1.86
N ALA A 93 -5.93 8.53 0.92
CA ALA A 93 -5.08 8.60 -0.25
C ALA A 93 -5.40 9.85 -1.08
N ALA A 94 -6.68 10.16 -1.25
CA ALA A 94 -7.06 11.35 -2.02
C ALA A 94 -6.58 12.63 -1.34
N ALA A 95 -6.62 12.67 -0.03
CA ALA A 95 -6.22 13.87 0.71
C ALA A 95 -4.71 14.09 0.65
N TYR A 96 -3.91 13.03 0.67
CA TYR A 96 -2.47 13.17 0.77
C TYR A 96 -1.71 12.90 -0.53
N CYS A 97 -2.30 12.20 -1.45
CA CYS A 97 -1.57 11.80 -2.67
C CYS A 97 -2.06 12.54 -3.91
N GLY A 98 -2.98 13.43 -3.72
CA GLY A 98 -3.41 14.20 -4.83
C GLY A 98 -4.56 13.74 -5.55
#